data_d2a74f2b2d40e3850b9ac7d4632115a7
#
_entry.id   d2a74f2b2d40e3850b9ac7d4632115a7
#
_cell.length_a   1.000
_cell.length_b   1.000
_cell.length_c   1.000
_cell.angle_alpha   90.00
_cell.angle_beta   90.00
_cell.angle_gamma   90.00
#
_symmetry.space_group_name_H-M   'P 1'
#
loop_
_entity.id
_entity.type
_entity.pdbx_description
1 polymer ?
#
loop_
_entity_poly.entity_id
_entity_poly.type
_entity_poly.pdbx_seq_one_letter_code
_entity_poly.pdbx_strand_id
1 'polypeptide(L)'
;MRRIGRWILALGCVVVIARAPQALATEWLYTVRPGDTLWDVTETYLIDIGYWQRLQALNQVADPQNLPPGSRLRIPVGWMRIKPAPARIMTVEGEATVQSADGQHQTAAVADMVIEPGDEVTTAADSSVSLEFADGSTLRVAAESRVVLDILSVAGGNAFADTRLRLLKGSTTMKARALRTSGSRTEIRTPAALSAVRGTDFRVGVLEANDAMRTEVLSGQVAVSARAKTVAIAAGFGTVVDLGAPPRPPRPLLP
;
A
#
# COMPACT_ATOMS: atom_id res chain seq x y z
N MET A 1 33.83 -54.56 52.18
CA MET A 1 33.91 -53.12 52.07
C MET A 1 33.64 -52.74 50.59
N ARG A 2 32.41 -52.33 50.24
CA ARG A 2 31.96 -52.00 48.86
C ARG A 2 31.96 -50.49 48.71
N ARG A 3 32.74 -49.93 47.77
CA ARG A 3 32.72 -48.51 47.40
C ARG A 3 31.64 -48.31 46.35
N ILE A 4 30.66 -47.47 46.67
CA ILE A 4 29.58 -47.03 45.77
C ILE A 4 30.10 -45.79 45.02
N GLY A 5 30.29 -45.91 43.71
CA GLY A 5 30.64 -44.77 42.82
C GLY A 5 29.40 -43.97 42.49
N ARG A 6 29.44 -42.64 42.80
CA ARG A 6 28.40 -41.66 42.43
C ARG A 6 28.67 -41.18 41.01
N TRP A 7 27.80 -41.52 40.08
CA TRP A 7 27.78 -40.94 38.75
C TRP A 7 26.99 -39.62 38.78
N ILE A 8 27.63 -38.50 38.52
CA ILE A 8 26.98 -37.20 38.33
C ILE A 8 26.62 -37.06 36.86
N LEU A 9 25.35 -37.18 36.53
CA LEU A 9 24.80 -36.84 35.20
C LEU A 9 24.71 -35.30 35.08
N ALA A 10 25.60 -34.69 34.29
CA ALA A 10 25.53 -33.30 33.92
C ALA A 10 24.48 -33.15 32.79
N LEU A 11 23.32 -32.60 33.14
CA LEU A 11 22.28 -32.22 32.17
C LEU A 11 22.70 -30.95 31.48
N GLY A 12 23.25 -31.06 30.24
CA GLY A 12 23.53 -29.90 29.40
C GLY A 12 22.25 -29.31 28.85
N CYS A 13 21.88 -28.13 29.34
CA CYS A 13 20.78 -27.33 28.78
C CYS A 13 21.23 -26.76 27.41
N VAL A 14 20.78 -27.33 26.29
CA VAL A 14 20.95 -26.76 24.97
C VAL A 14 19.94 -25.61 24.84
N VAL A 15 20.39 -24.37 24.97
CA VAL A 15 19.57 -23.20 24.69
C VAL A 15 19.50 -23.04 23.16
N VAL A 16 18.41 -23.49 22.57
CA VAL A 16 18.07 -23.20 21.19
C VAL A 16 17.60 -21.76 21.11
N ILE A 17 18.51 -20.86 20.72
CA ILE A 17 18.14 -19.47 20.41
C ILE A 17 17.38 -19.52 19.09
N ALA A 18 16.05 -19.50 19.16
CA ALA A 18 15.20 -19.28 18.01
C ALA A 18 15.47 -17.88 17.47
N ARG A 19 16.21 -17.77 16.36
CA ARG A 19 16.30 -16.54 15.59
C ARG A 19 14.92 -16.25 15.05
N ALA A 20 14.28 -15.19 15.57
CA ALA A 20 13.07 -14.64 14.97
C ALA A 20 13.37 -14.33 13.48
N PRO A 21 12.45 -14.64 12.55
CA PRO A 21 12.64 -14.26 11.15
C PRO A 21 12.77 -12.75 11.10
N GLN A 22 13.94 -12.24 10.71
CA GLN A 22 14.11 -10.83 10.39
C GLN A 22 13.19 -10.58 9.20
N ALA A 23 12.13 -9.79 9.40
CA ALA A 23 11.34 -9.26 8.31
C ALA A 23 12.35 -8.61 7.35
N LEU A 24 12.48 -9.16 6.14
CA LEU A 24 13.34 -8.60 5.11
C LEU A 24 12.86 -7.16 4.91
N ALA A 25 13.67 -6.21 5.32
CA ALA A 25 13.37 -4.80 5.11
C ALA A 25 13.15 -4.61 3.60
N THR A 26 11.99 -4.07 3.23
CA THR A 26 11.72 -3.77 1.82
C THR A 26 12.75 -2.75 1.34
N GLU A 27 13.48 -3.09 0.28
CA GLU A 27 14.55 -2.27 -0.26
C GLU A 27 14.19 -1.76 -1.65
N TRP A 28 14.57 -0.54 -1.93
CA TRP A 28 14.57 0.03 -3.26
C TRP A 28 15.93 -0.19 -3.92
N LEU A 29 15.93 -0.70 -5.14
CA LEU A 29 17.11 -0.80 -5.98
C LEU A 29 17.19 0.45 -6.86
N TYR A 30 17.93 1.45 -6.39
CA TYR A 30 18.21 2.67 -7.13
C TYR A 30 19.30 2.40 -8.17
N THR A 31 19.05 2.78 -9.42
CA THR A 31 20.09 2.73 -10.47
C THR A 31 20.81 4.07 -10.53
N VAL A 32 22.11 4.04 -10.27
CA VAL A 32 22.98 5.21 -10.27
C VAL A 32 22.99 5.87 -11.66
N ARG A 33 22.81 7.18 -11.70
CA ARG A 33 22.86 8.01 -12.88
C ARG A 33 24.26 8.62 -13.05
N PRO A 34 24.66 9.02 -14.25
CA PRO A 34 25.88 9.79 -14.44
C PRO A 34 25.90 11.05 -13.59
N GLY A 35 26.97 11.23 -12.80
CA GLY A 35 27.15 12.38 -11.93
C GLY A 35 26.55 12.27 -10.53
N ASP A 36 25.84 11.17 -10.23
CA ASP A 36 25.34 10.95 -8.86
C ASP A 36 26.49 10.72 -7.88
N THR A 37 26.37 11.36 -6.72
CA THR A 37 27.15 11.04 -5.53
C THR A 37 26.29 10.35 -4.48
N LEU A 38 26.90 9.67 -3.52
CA LEU A 38 26.15 9.08 -2.42
C LEU A 38 25.46 10.13 -1.56
N TRP A 39 26.07 11.32 -1.48
CA TRP A 39 25.49 12.47 -0.80
C TRP A 39 24.21 12.94 -1.48
N ASP A 40 24.25 13.18 -2.80
CA ASP A 40 23.10 13.67 -3.58
C ASP A 40 21.94 12.68 -3.53
N VAL A 41 22.23 11.37 -3.64
CA VAL A 41 21.22 10.32 -3.49
C VAL A 41 20.60 10.34 -2.10
N THR A 42 21.41 10.51 -1.05
CA THR A 42 20.92 10.59 0.33
C THR A 42 20.07 11.83 0.56
N GLU A 43 20.54 13.01 0.14
CA GLU A 43 19.81 14.27 0.29
C GLU A 43 18.47 14.26 -0.45
N THR A 44 18.45 13.69 -1.65
CA THR A 44 17.25 13.65 -2.50
C THR A 44 16.19 12.69 -1.96
N TYR A 45 16.59 11.50 -1.51
CA TYR A 45 15.66 10.40 -1.29
C TYR A 45 15.50 9.98 0.17
N LEU A 46 16.44 10.30 1.08
CA LEU A 46 16.38 9.83 2.45
C LEU A 46 15.86 10.92 3.42
N ILE A 47 15.36 10.49 4.58
CA ILE A 47 14.77 11.38 5.60
C ILE A 47 15.80 12.31 6.21
N ASP A 48 17.06 11.88 6.29
CA ASP A 48 18.15 12.64 6.90
C ASP A 48 19.46 12.40 6.17
N ILE A 49 20.25 13.46 5.99
CA ILE A 49 21.54 13.39 5.30
C ILE A 49 22.54 12.48 6.02
N GLY A 50 22.45 12.35 7.35
CA GLY A 50 23.31 11.48 8.15
C GLY A 50 23.20 9.99 7.78
N TYR A 51 22.19 9.60 7.00
CA TYR A 51 22.08 8.23 6.48
C TYR A 51 23.12 7.87 5.43
N TRP A 52 23.87 8.83 4.86
CA TRP A 52 24.85 8.54 3.81
C TRP A 52 25.90 7.52 4.23
N GLN A 53 26.40 7.59 5.48
CA GLN A 53 27.38 6.63 6.00
C GLN A 53 26.80 5.23 6.13
N ARG A 54 25.53 5.13 6.57
CA ARG A 54 24.81 3.85 6.65
C ARG A 54 24.55 3.28 5.26
N LEU A 55 24.21 4.14 4.30
CA LEU A 55 23.99 3.75 2.91
C LEU A 55 25.28 3.27 2.27
N GLN A 56 26.42 3.94 2.55
CA GLN A 56 27.75 3.53 2.13
C GLN A 56 28.10 2.13 2.65
N ALA A 57 27.96 1.92 3.96
CA ALA A 57 28.27 0.64 4.59
C ALA A 57 27.36 -0.50 4.06
N LEU A 58 26.03 -0.25 3.92
CA LEU A 58 25.07 -1.22 3.41
C LEU A 58 25.42 -1.69 2.00
N ASN A 59 25.90 -0.78 1.14
CA ASN A 59 26.22 -1.05 -0.26
C ASN A 59 27.69 -1.28 -0.53
N GLN A 60 28.55 -1.22 0.50
CA GLN A 60 30.01 -1.39 0.38
C GLN A 60 30.61 -0.44 -0.67
N VAL A 61 30.12 0.81 -0.71
CA VAL A 61 30.58 1.83 -1.66
C VAL A 61 31.98 2.28 -1.29
N ALA A 62 32.95 2.06 -2.18
CA ALA A 62 34.36 2.41 -1.96
C ALA A 62 34.58 3.92 -2.04
N ASP A 63 34.03 4.56 -3.06
CA ASP A 63 34.12 6.02 -3.26
C ASP A 63 32.73 6.65 -3.27
N PRO A 64 32.31 7.35 -2.19
CA PRO A 64 30.99 7.96 -2.10
C PRO A 64 30.81 9.18 -3.03
N GLN A 65 31.88 9.74 -3.56
CA GLN A 65 31.85 10.90 -4.46
C GLN A 65 31.78 10.53 -5.93
N ASN A 66 32.09 9.25 -6.26
CA ASN A 66 32.13 8.79 -7.63
C ASN A 66 31.46 7.40 -7.75
N LEU A 67 30.14 7.44 -7.84
CA LEU A 67 29.36 6.21 -8.02
C LEU A 67 29.41 5.76 -9.48
N PRO A 68 29.70 4.46 -9.76
CA PRO A 68 29.70 3.96 -11.13
C PRO A 68 28.29 4.05 -11.74
N PRO A 69 28.09 4.79 -12.87
CA PRO A 69 26.80 4.86 -13.53
C PRO A 69 26.28 3.48 -13.92
N GLY A 70 24.97 3.24 -13.72
CA GLY A 70 24.32 1.95 -13.96
C GLY A 70 24.47 0.94 -12.82
N SER A 71 25.32 1.18 -11.82
CA SER A 71 25.34 0.36 -10.62
C SER A 71 24.06 0.49 -9.81
N ARG A 72 23.78 -0.44 -8.89
CA ARG A 72 22.56 -0.46 -8.10
C ARG A 72 22.89 -0.25 -6.62
N LEU A 73 22.21 0.73 -6.02
CA LEU A 73 22.23 0.95 -4.58
C LEU A 73 20.95 0.33 -3.96
N ARG A 74 21.12 -0.42 -2.91
CA ARG A 74 20.05 -0.93 -2.05
C ARG A 74 19.71 0.15 -1.03
N ILE A 75 18.50 0.66 -1.07
CA ILE A 75 18.01 1.69 -0.16
C ILE A 75 16.82 1.11 0.62
N PRO A 76 16.93 0.93 1.95
CA PRO A 76 15.79 0.52 2.76
C PRO A 76 14.64 1.52 2.66
N VAL A 77 13.43 1.05 2.34
CA VAL A 77 12.24 1.92 2.20
C VAL A 77 11.97 2.72 3.47
N GLY A 78 12.24 2.15 4.65
CA GLY A 78 12.08 2.84 5.93
C GLY A 78 13.06 4.02 6.16
N TRP A 79 14.08 4.20 5.31
CA TRP A 79 14.97 5.36 5.35
C TRP A 79 14.55 6.47 4.40
N MET A 80 13.56 6.21 3.55
CA MET A 80 13.20 7.12 2.48
C MET A 80 12.32 8.27 2.98
N ARG A 81 12.52 9.43 2.37
CA ARG A 81 11.66 10.60 2.58
C ARG A 81 10.31 10.37 1.91
N ILE A 82 9.27 10.34 2.73
CA ILE A 82 7.88 10.24 2.26
C ILE A 82 7.37 11.67 2.02
N LYS A 83 6.73 11.88 0.88
CA LYS A 83 6.10 13.16 0.51
C LYS A 83 4.61 12.93 0.28
N PRO A 84 3.73 13.84 0.73
CA PRO A 84 2.34 13.84 0.27
C PRO A 84 2.29 13.88 -1.24
N ALA A 85 1.34 13.16 -1.82
CA ALA A 85 1.15 13.09 -3.27
C ALA A 85 -0.35 13.09 -3.57
N PRO A 86 -0.98 14.27 -3.64
CA PRO A 86 -2.41 14.40 -3.83
C PRO A 86 -2.88 13.71 -5.10
N ALA A 87 -4.16 13.31 -5.13
CA ALA A 87 -4.81 12.81 -6.32
C ALA A 87 -5.39 13.98 -7.13
N ARG A 88 -5.74 13.70 -8.39
CA ARG A 88 -6.41 14.67 -9.28
C ARG A 88 -7.72 14.08 -9.78
N ILE A 89 -8.78 14.87 -9.80
CA ILE A 89 -10.01 14.51 -10.49
C ILE A 89 -9.78 14.59 -12.01
N MET A 90 -9.98 13.48 -12.69
CA MET A 90 -9.90 13.40 -14.16
C MET A 90 -11.22 13.77 -14.81
N THR A 91 -12.30 13.19 -14.32
CA THR A 91 -13.66 13.42 -14.85
C THR A 91 -14.68 13.40 -13.74
N VAL A 92 -15.74 14.19 -13.92
CA VAL A 92 -16.95 14.16 -13.11
C VAL A 92 -18.13 13.98 -14.08
N GLU A 93 -18.94 12.96 -13.81
CA GLU A 93 -20.22 12.73 -14.49
C GLU A 93 -21.34 12.91 -13.46
N GLY A 94 -22.31 13.77 -13.73
CA GLY A 94 -23.37 14.11 -12.79
C GLY A 94 -22.92 15.03 -11.65
N GLU A 95 -23.43 14.80 -10.44
CA GLU A 95 -23.17 15.62 -9.26
C GLU A 95 -22.30 14.90 -8.25
N ALA A 96 -21.23 15.55 -7.82
CA ALA A 96 -20.35 15.07 -6.77
C ALA A 96 -19.79 16.22 -5.94
N THR A 97 -19.39 15.94 -4.71
CA THR A 97 -18.81 16.91 -3.79
C THR A 97 -17.52 16.39 -3.19
N VAL A 98 -16.63 17.32 -2.86
CA VAL A 98 -15.40 17.07 -2.11
C VAL A 98 -15.50 17.82 -0.79
N GLN A 99 -15.32 17.11 0.31
CA GLN A 99 -15.23 17.67 1.65
C GLN A 99 -13.78 17.60 2.12
N SER A 100 -13.25 18.74 2.60
CA SER A 100 -11.88 18.80 3.14
C SER A 100 -11.73 17.96 4.40
N ALA A 101 -10.48 17.54 4.68
CA ALA A 101 -10.14 16.69 5.82
C ALA A 101 -10.56 17.25 7.18
N ASP A 102 -10.60 18.59 7.33
CA ASP A 102 -11.06 19.28 8.54
C ASP A 102 -12.59 19.36 8.65
N GLY A 103 -13.33 18.94 7.62
CA GLY A 103 -14.79 18.99 7.54
C GLY A 103 -15.39 20.40 7.40
N GLN A 104 -14.55 21.44 7.27
CA GLN A 104 -15.01 22.83 7.24
C GLN A 104 -15.46 23.30 5.85
N HIS A 105 -14.92 22.69 4.79
CA HIS A 105 -15.16 23.10 3.42
C HIS A 105 -15.73 21.94 2.63
N GLN A 106 -16.85 22.21 1.97
CA GLN A 106 -17.44 21.29 0.99
C GLN A 106 -17.66 22.05 -0.32
N THR A 107 -17.13 21.52 -1.40
CA THR A 107 -17.20 22.13 -2.73
C THR A 107 -17.70 21.13 -3.76
N ALA A 108 -18.28 21.61 -4.85
CA ALA A 108 -18.60 20.75 -5.99
C ALA A 108 -17.32 20.19 -6.60
N ALA A 109 -17.33 18.90 -6.89
CA ALA A 109 -16.22 18.24 -7.58
C ALA A 109 -16.18 18.73 -9.05
N VAL A 110 -15.01 19.12 -9.52
CA VAL A 110 -14.77 19.51 -10.91
C VAL A 110 -13.50 18.85 -11.45
N ALA A 111 -13.42 18.71 -12.76
CA ALA A 111 -12.20 18.20 -13.41
C ALA A 111 -10.99 19.06 -13.03
N ASP A 112 -9.82 18.44 -12.98
CA ASP A 112 -8.53 19.01 -12.58
C ASP A 112 -8.44 19.45 -11.10
N MET A 113 -9.48 19.27 -10.28
CA MET A 113 -9.41 19.53 -8.85
C MET A 113 -8.38 18.60 -8.20
N VAL A 114 -7.57 19.17 -7.32
CA VAL A 114 -6.61 18.45 -6.49
C VAL A 114 -7.31 17.96 -5.22
N ILE A 115 -7.11 16.69 -4.88
CA ILE A 115 -7.68 16.03 -3.70
C ILE A 115 -6.54 15.68 -2.76
N GLU A 116 -6.56 16.28 -1.59
CA GLU A 116 -5.51 16.11 -0.59
C GLU A 116 -5.75 14.86 0.29
N PRO A 117 -4.70 14.34 0.96
CA PRO A 117 -4.89 13.29 1.96
C PRO A 117 -5.86 13.73 3.07
N GLY A 118 -6.85 12.88 3.33
CA GLY A 118 -7.91 13.12 4.30
C GLY A 118 -9.21 13.65 3.72
N ASP A 119 -9.22 14.13 2.48
CA ASP A 119 -10.44 14.58 1.83
C ASP A 119 -11.42 13.42 1.56
N GLU A 120 -12.71 13.76 1.55
CA GLU A 120 -13.81 12.85 1.24
C GLU A 120 -14.49 13.23 -0.08
N VAL A 121 -14.65 12.25 -0.96
CA VAL A 121 -15.41 12.37 -2.22
C VAL A 121 -16.75 11.67 -2.07
N THR A 122 -17.83 12.39 -2.37
CA THR A 122 -19.21 11.87 -2.36
C THR A 122 -19.84 12.08 -3.71
N THR A 123 -20.44 11.02 -4.27
CA THR A 123 -21.20 11.05 -5.54
C THR A 123 -22.70 10.92 -5.28
N ALA A 124 -23.51 11.64 -6.04
CA ALA A 124 -24.97 11.52 -6.04
C ALA A 124 -25.43 10.30 -6.86
N ALA A 125 -26.77 10.11 -6.98
CA ALA A 125 -27.35 9.15 -7.89
C ALA A 125 -26.95 9.46 -9.35
N ASP A 126 -26.80 8.42 -10.16
CA ASP A 126 -26.42 8.51 -11.58
C ASP A 126 -25.12 9.31 -11.85
N SER A 127 -24.26 9.38 -10.86
CA SER A 127 -23.04 10.19 -10.90
C SER A 127 -21.79 9.34 -10.76
N SER A 128 -20.65 9.84 -11.26
CA SER A 128 -19.36 9.19 -11.02
C SER A 128 -18.21 10.18 -11.05
N VAL A 129 -17.13 9.86 -10.33
CA VAL A 129 -15.88 10.62 -10.32
C VAL A 129 -14.73 9.68 -10.63
N SER A 130 -13.84 10.08 -11.53
CA SER A 130 -12.59 9.37 -11.80
C SER A 130 -11.41 10.18 -11.26
N LEU A 131 -10.59 9.53 -10.44
CA LEU A 131 -9.38 10.09 -9.84
C LEU A 131 -8.13 9.44 -10.44
N GLU A 132 -7.06 10.20 -10.56
CA GLU A 132 -5.71 9.72 -10.87
C GLU A 132 -4.79 9.98 -9.69
N PHE A 133 -3.99 8.97 -9.32
CA PHE A 133 -2.98 9.05 -8.28
C PHE A 133 -1.59 9.33 -8.88
N ALA A 134 -0.64 9.76 -8.03
CA ALA A 134 0.71 10.12 -8.45
C ALA A 134 1.52 8.98 -9.09
N ASP A 135 1.14 7.72 -8.86
CA ASP A 135 1.73 6.54 -9.49
C ASP A 135 1.10 6.19 -10.85
N GLY A 136 0.08 6.94 -11.28
CA GLY A 136 -0.71 6.70 -12.48
C GLY A 136 -1.79 5.63 -12.32
N SER A 137 -2.06 5.17 -11.10
CA SER A 137 -3.24 4.37 -10.79
C SER A 137 -4.51 5.22 -10.89
N THR A 138 -5.65 4.61 -11.22
CA THR A 138 -6.93 5.32 -11.32
C THR A 138 -7.99 4.67 -10.47
N LEU A 139 -8.85 5.50 -9.87
CA LEU A 139 -10.02 5.08 -9.11
C LEU A 139 -11.27 5.71 -9.72
N ARG A 140 -12.25 4.89 -10.09
CA ARG A 140 -13.60 5.35 -10.39
C ARG A 140 -14.49 5.14 -9.16
N VAL A 141 -15.04 6.21 -8.64
CA VAL A 141 -16.08 6.24 -7.61
C VAL A 141 -17.41 6.18 -8.33
N ALA A 142 -18.22 5.15 -8.07
CA ALA A 142 -19.53 4.96 -8.73
C ALA A 142 -20.61 5.85 -8.07
N ALA A 143 -21.84 5.76 -8.57
CA ALA A 143 -22.98 6.48 -8.01
C ALA A 143 -23.22 6.13 -6.54
N GLU A 144 -23.82 7.06 -5.78
CA GLU A 144 -24.18 6.91 -4.36
C GLU A 144 -23.05 6.41 -3.45
N SER A 145 -21.82 6.80 -3.76
CA SER A 145 -20.62 6.33 -3.08
C SER A 145 -19.97 7.42 -2.24
N ARG A 146 -19.29 7.00 -1.17
CA ARG A 146 -18.54 7.87 -0.27
C ARG A 146 -17.19 7.28 0.05
N VAL A 147 -16.13 7.98 -0.36
CA VAL A 147 -14.74 7.54 -0.26
C VAL A 147 -13.88 8.58 0.42
N VAL A 148 -13.13 8.21 1.45
CA VAL A 148 -12.11 9.05 2.09
C VAL A 148 -10.73 8.62 1.59
N LEU A 149 -9.90 9.59 1.24
CA LEU A 149 -8.54 9.38 0.77
C LEU A 149 -7.56 9.52 1.96
N ASP A 150 -7.43 8.49 2.81
CA ASP A 150 -6.73 8.59 4.10
C ASP A 150 -5.23 8.89 3.95
N ILE A 151 -4.54 8.18 3.05
CA ILE A 151 -3.10 8.34 2.82
C ILE A 151 -2.85 8.36 1.33
N LEU A 152 -2.21 9.42 0.88
CA LEU A 152 -1.71 9.58 -0.46
C LEU A 152 -0.27 10.07 -0.36
N SER A 153 0.69 9.18 -0.59
CA SER A 153 2.09 9.54 -0.45
C SER A 153 2.99 8.77 -1.42
N VAL A 154 4.14 9.36 -1.70
CA VAL A 154 5.18 8.77 -2.55
C VAL A 154 6.54 8.87 -1.91
N ALA A 155 7.44 7.98 -2.31
CA ALA A 155 8.85 8.02 -1.97
C ALA A 155 9.70 7.59 -3.17
N GLY A 156 11.01 7.91 -3.14
CA GLY A 156 11.94 7.48 -4.18
C GLY A 156 11.63 8.04 -5.57
N GLY A 157 11.19 9.30 -5.68
CA GLY A 157 10.83 9.90 -6.97
C GLY A 157 9.66 9.16 -7.64
N ASN A 158 8.60 8.86 -6.88
CA ASN A 158 7.42 8.08 -7.27
C ASN A 158 7.68 6.58 -7.54
N ALA A 159 8.84 6.05 -7.13
CA ALA A 159 9.11 4.61 -7.22
C ALA A 159 8.22 3.80 -6.27
N PHE A 160 7.78 4.43 -5.18
CA PHE A 160 6.86 3.86 -4.20
C PHE A 160 5.67 4.78 -4.02
N ALA A 161 4.47 4.20 -3.96
CA ALA A 161 3.25 4.87 -3.59
C ALA A 161 2.60 4.13 -2.42
N ASP A 162 2.10 4.88 -1.43
CA ASP A 162 1.22 4.38 -0.38
C ASP A 162 -0.12 5.08 -0.55
N THR A 163 -1.10 4.34 -1.06
CA THR A 163 -2.46 4.81 -1.32
C THR A 163 -3.42 4.01 -0.44
N ARG A 164 -4.04 4.68 0.52
CA ARG A 164 -5.02 4.06 1.44
C ARG A 164 -6.31 4.84 1.42
N LEU A 165 -7.37 4.12 1.12
CA LEU A 165 -8.72 4.65 0.94
C LEU A 165 -9.68 3.97 1.91
N ARG A 166 -10.71 4.70 2.34
CA ARG A 166 -11.87 4.13 3.03
C ARG A 166 -13.11 4.30 2.16
N LEU A 167 -13.69 3.20 1.74
CA LEU A 167 -15.00 3.18 1.12
C LEU A 167 -16.04 3.01 2.24
N LEU A 168 -16.80 4.05 2.49
CA LEU A 168 -17.81 4.09 3.56
C LEU A 168 -19.18 3.63 3.07
N LYS A 169 -19.51 3.93 1.79
CA LYS A 169 -20.76 3.55 1.13
C LYS A 169 -20.51 3.38 -0.37
N GLY A 170 -21.35 2.59 -1.04
CA GLY A 170 -21.36 2.45 -2.49
C GLY A 170 -20.27 1.54 -3.03
N SER A 171 -19.70 1.89 -4.17
CA SER A 171 -18.69 1.05 -4.84
C SER A 171 -17.63 1.85 -5.59
N THR A 172 -16.47 1.22 -5.77
CA THR A 172 -15.34 1.76 -6.52
C THR A 172 -14.74 0.71 -7.44
N THR A 173 -14.19 1.16 -8.56
CA THR A 173 -13.34 0.35 -9.44
C THR A 173 -11.95 0.97 -9.46
N MET A 174 -10.96 0.19 -9.10
CA MET A 174 -9.56 0.61 -9.11
C MET A 174 -8.78 -0.13 -10.18
N LYS A 175 -7.99 0.64 -10.95
CA LYS A 175 -6.95 0.12 -11.82
C LYS A 175 -5.61 0.49 -11.22
N ALA A 176 -5.07 -0.38 -10.39
CA ALA A 176 -3.78 -0.16 -9.75
C ALA A 176 -2.65 -0.49 -10.71
N ARG A 177 -1.78 0.48 -10.96
CA ARG A 177 -0.60 0.27 -11.80
C ARG A 177 0.33 -0.74 -11.16
N ALA A 178 0.81 -1.70 -11.95
CA ALA A 178 1.84 -2.65 -11.51
C ALA A 178 3.15 -1.90 -11.28
N LEU A 179 3.43 -1.53 -10.02
CA LEU A 179 4.68 -0.89 -9.66
C LEU A 179 5.80 -1.95 -9.62
N ARG A 180 6.93 -1.64 -10.26
CA ARG A 180 8.08 -2.54 -10.38
C ARG A 180 8.79 -2.81 -9.06
N THR A 181 8.42 -2.10 -8.00
CA THR A 181 9.06 -2.14 -6.68
C THR A 181 8.17 -2.82 -5.64
N SER A 182 8.77 -3.64 -4.79
CA SER A 182 8.07 -4.43 -3.76
C SER A 182 7.51 -3.62 -2.58
N GLY A 183 7.71 -2.29 -2.56
CA GLY A 183 7.36 -1.42 -1.43
C GLY A 183 6.07 -0.61 -1.57
N SER A 184 5.48 -0.58 -2.76
CA SER A 184 4.22 0.14 -2.97
C SER A 184 3.04 -0.59 -2.35
N ARG A 185 2.09 0.19 -1.83
CA ARG A 185 0.92 -0.30 -1.11
C ARG A 185 -0.33 0.42 -1.61
N THR A 186 -1.32 -0.36 -1.99
CA THR A 186 -2.65 0.15 -2.31
C THR A 186 -3.66 -0.63 -1.48
N GLU A 187 -4.44 0.08 -0.69
CA GLU A 187 -5.45 -0.52 0.20
C GLU A 187 -6.79 0.21 0.08
N ILE A 188 -7.86 -0.56 0.01
CA ILE A 188 -9.22 -0.06 0.20
C ILE A 188 -9.80 -0.75 1.44
N ARG A 189 -10.13 0.04 2.43
CA ARG A 189 -10.78 -0.40 3.67
C ARG A 189 -12.27 -0.10 3.60
N THR A 190 -13.08 -1.05 4.05
CA THR A 190 -14.51 -0.88 4.29
C THR A 190 -14.81 -1.17 5.76
N PRO A 191 -16.03 -0.96 6.27
CA PRO A 191 -16.40 -1.38 7.62
C PRO A 191 -16.16 -2.87 7.89
N ALA A 192 -16.34 -3.75 6.88
CA ALA A 192 -16.24 -5.19 7.04
C ALA A 192 -14.82 -5.74 6.88
N ALA A 193 -14.00 -5.19 5.97
CA ALA A 193 -12.71 -5.80 5.61
C ALA A 193 -11.75 -4.81 4.94
N LEU A 194 -10.52 -5.30 4.71
CA LEU A 194 -9.44 -4.63 4.00
C LEU A 194 -9.12 -5.40 2.71
N SER A 195 -9.10 -4.70 1.57
CA SER A 195 -8.54 -5.18 0.30
C SER A 195 -7.17 -4.56 0.08
N ALA A 196 -6.12 -5.38 0.02
CA ALA A 196 -4.76 -4.96 -0.30
C ALA A 196 -4.37 -5.50 -1.68
N VAL A 197 -3.80 -4.65 -2.53
CA VAL A 197 -3.54 -4.97 -3.93
C VAL A 197 -2.14 -4.59 -4.38
N ARG A 198 -1.72 -5.25 -5.46
CA ARG A 198 -0.48 -4.94 -6.14
C ARG A 198 -0.65 -5.14 -7.66
N GLY A 199 -0.86 -4.02 -8.38
CA GLY A 199 -0.98 -4.06 -9.84
C GLY A 199 -2.20 -4.86 -10.35
N THR A 200 -3.41 -4.40 -10.03
CA THR A 200 -4.64 -5.18 -10.17
C THR A 200 -5.80 -4.28 -10.61
N ASP A 201 -6.66 -4.78 -11.50
CA ASP A 201 -7.97 -4.20 -11.76
C ASP A 201 -9.01 -4.92 -10.93
N PHE A 202 -9.71 -4.19 -10.06
CA PHE A 202 -10.67 -4.79 -9.15
C PHE A 202 -11.76 -3.80 -8.73
N ARG A 203 -12.86 -4.36 -8.22
CA ARG A 203 -13.98 -3.61 -7.68
C ARG A 203 -14.15 -3.92 -6.20
N VAL A 204 -14.50 -2.89 -5.44
CA VAL A 204 -14.91 -3.03 -4.04
C VAL A 204 -16.24 -2.32 -3.86
N GLY A 205 -17.17 -2.97 -3.20
CA GLY A 205 -18.47 -2.39 -2.86
C GLY A 205 -18.84 -2.67 -1.41
N VAL A 206 -19.59 -1.77 -0.80
CA VAL A 206 -20.27 -1.93 0.47
C VAL A 206 -21.72 -2.21 0.19
N LEU A 207 -22.24 -3.34 0.66
CA LEU A 207 -23.63 -3.75 0.49
C LEU A 207 -24.49 -3.03 1.56
N GLU A 208 -25.42 -2.18 1.12
CA GLU A 208 -26.23 -1.33 2.03
C GLU A 208 -27.05 -2.12 3.07
N ALA A 209 -27.43 -3.35 2.73
CA ALA A 209 -28.29 -4.16 3.63
C ALA A 209 -27.62 -4.58 4.94
N ASN A 210 -26.30 -4.71 4.96
CA ASN A 210 -25.57 -5.30 6.11
C ASN A 210 -24.11 -4.84 6.22
N ASP A 211 -23.73 -3.75 5.56
CA ASP A 211 -22.35 -3.23 5.50
C ASP A 211 -21.29 -4.28 5.11
N ALA A 212 -21.72 -5.37 4.46
CA ALA A 212 -20.80 -6.38 3.96
C ALA A 212 -19.96 -5.83 2.82
N MET A 213 -18.70 -6.24 2.76
CA MET A 213 -17.82 -5.90 1.64
C MET A 213 -17.93 -6.97 0.55
N ARG A 214 -18.05 -6.53 -0.70
CA ARG A 214 -17.87 -7.36 -1.89
C ARG A 214 -16.62 -6.92 -2.62
N THR A 215 -15.74 -7.87 -2.95
CA THR A 215 -14.54 -7.62 -3.77
C THR A 215 -14.59 -8.53 -4.98
N GLU A 216 -14.34 -7.97 -6.17
CA GLU A 216 -14.28 -8.66 -7.46
C GLU A 216 -12.96 -8.32 -8.14
N VAL A 217 -12.24 -9.32 -8.63
CA VAL A 217 -10.93 -9.14 -9.27
C VAL A 217 -11.06 -9.39 -10.77
N LEU A 218 -10.79 -8.36 -11.56
CA LEU A 218 -10.87 -8.42 -13.02
C LEU A 218 -9.53 -8.83 -13.64
N SER A 219 -8.42 -8.35 -13.05
CA SER A 219 -7.07 -8.77 -13.45
C SER A 219 -6.14 -8.78 -12.24
N GLY A 220 -5.09 -9.61 -12.25
CA GLY A 220 -4.11 -9.73 -11.16
C GLY A 220 -4.62 -10.49 -9.94
N GLN A 221 -4.29 -10.02 -8.74
CA GLN A 221 -4.64 -10.67 -7.48
C GLN A 221 -4.86 -9.64 -6.36
N VAL A 222 -5.87 -9.86 -5.53
CA VAL A 222 -6.20 -9.04 -4.34
C VAL A 222 -6.13 -9.90 -3.09
N ALA A 223 -5.50 -9.41 -2.03
CA ALA A 223 -5.56 -10.00 -0.71
C ALA A 223 -6.68 -9.33 0.11
N VAL A 224 -7.68 -10.10 0.52
CA VAL A 224 -8.80 -9.64 1.34
C VAL A 224 -8.62 -10.14 2.77
N SER A 225 -8.60 -9.23 3.73
CA SER A 225 -8.32 -9.53 5.14
C SER A 225 -9.43 -9.05 6.06
N ALA A 226 -9.91 -9.93 6.95
CA ALA A 226 -10.81 -9.61 8.06
C ALA A 226 -10.64 -10.64 9.17
N ARG A 227 -10.82 -10.24 10.45
CA ARG A 227 -10.76 -11.14 11.61
C ARG A 227 -9.54 -12.06 11.62
N ALA A 228 -8.34 -11.49 11.41
CA ALA A 228 -7.06 -12.20 11.37
C ALA A 228 -6.96 -13.31 10.29
N LYS A 229 -7.91 -13.36 9.34
CA LYS A 229 -7.86 -14.26 8.18
C LYS A 229 -7.65 -13.46 6.90
N THR A 230 -6.74 -13.92 6.05
CA THR A 230 -6.48 -13.34 4.73
C THR A 230 -6.76 -14.40 3.67
N VAL A 231 -7.45 -13.99 2.60
CA VAL A 231 -7.72 -14.84 1.44
C VAL A 231 -7.24 -14.11 0.19
N ALA A 232 -6.49 -14.81 -0.65
CA ALA A 232 -6.05 -14.30 -1.94
C ALA A 232 -7.13 -14.57 -2.99
N ILE A 233 -7.54 -13.52 -3.71
CA ILE A 233 -8.56 -13.57 -4.76
C ILE A 233 -7.85 -13.37 -6.11
N ALA A 234 -7.93 -14.36 -6.98
CA ALA A 234 -7.37 -14.28 -8.33
C ALA A 234 -8.34 -13.61 -9.31
N ALA A 235 -7.81 -13.21 -10.48
CA ALA A 235 -8.63 -12.71 -11.59
C ALA A 235 -9.79 -13.66 -11.94
N GLY A 236 -10.97 -13.11 -12.22
CA GLY A 236 -12.18 -13.85 -12.50
C GLY A 236 -12.93 -14.35 -11.26
N PHE A 237 -12.46 -14.03 -10.06
CA PHE A 237 -13.08 -14.43 -8.80
C PHE A 237 -13.46 -13.22 -7.95
N GLY A 238 -14.40 -13.46 -7.03
CA GLY A 238 -14.80 -12.49 -6.02
C GLY A 238 -15.04 -13.14 -4.66
N THR A 239 -15.12 -12.31 -3.62
CA THR A 239 -15.49 -12.74 -2.27
C THR A 239 -16.43 -11.73 -1.62
N VAL A 240 -17.15 -12.19 -0.61
CA VAL A 240 -17.97 -11.36 0.27
C VAL A 240 -17.47 -11.52 1.69
N VAL A 241 -17.43 -10.41 2.43
CA VAL A 241 -17.06 -10.38 3.85
C VAL A 241 -18.19 -9.72 4.61
N ASP A 242 -18.91 -10.47 5.42
CA ASP A 242 -19.93 -9.91 6.28
C ASP A 242 -19.28 -9.15 7.44
N LEU A 243 -19.97 -8.12 7.94
CA LEU A 243 -19.47 -7.32 9.06
C LEU A 243 -19.16 -8.22 10.27
N GLY A 244 -17.93 -8.13 10.74
CA GLY A 244 -17.48 -8.94 11.89
C GLY A 244 -17.16 -10.41 11.60
N ALA A 245 -17.20 -10.87 10.33
CA ALA A 245 -16.87 -12.23 9.92
C ALA A 245 -15.55 -12.31 9.14
N PRO A 246 -14.92 -13.48 9.01
CA PRO A 246 -13.79 -13.68 8.11
C PRO A 246 -14.25 -13.69 6.64
N PRO A 247 -13.32 -13.48 5.67
CA PRO A 247 -13.62 -13.56 4.25
C PRO A 247 -14.17 -14.95 3.87
N ARG A 248 -15.22 -14.96 3.05
CA ARG A 248 -15.76 -16.21 2.47
C ARG A 248 -14.78 -16.78 1.43
N PRO A 249 -14.82 -18.08 1.12
CA PRO A 249 -14.05 -18.65 0.02
C PRO A 249 -14.35 -17.94 -1.30
N PRO A 250 -13.33 -17.70 -2.15
CA PRO A 250 -13.52 -17.07 -3.46
C PRO A 250 -14.48 -17.87 -4.33
N ARG A 251 -15.31 -17.17 -5.12
CA ARG A 251 -16.23 -17.76 -6.09
C ARG A 251 -16.00 -17.14 -7.46
N PRO A 252 -16.17 -17.87 -8.56
CA PRO A 252 -16.11 -17.32 -9.91
C PRO A 252 -17.09 -16.16 -10.07
N LEU A 253 -16.68 -15.13 -10.79
CA LEU A 253 -17.59 -14.07 -11.22
C LEU A 253 -18.54 -14.65 -12.27
N LEU A 254 -19.79 -14.22 -12.21
CA LEU A 254 -20.75 -14.54 -13.27
C LEU A 254 -20.37 -13.80 -14.55
N PRO A 255 -20.57 -14.42 -15.74
CA PRO A 255 -20.33 -13.78 -17.02
C PRO A 255 -21.21 -12.55 -17.24
#